data_cf51ca3e561dd653edeba88d74a41cd7
#
_entry.id   cf51ca3e561dd653edeba88d74a41cd7
#
_cell.length_a   1.000
_cell.length_b   1.000
_cell.length_c   1.000
_cell.angle_alpha   90.00
_cell.angle_beta   90.00
_cell.angle_gamma   90.00
#
_symmetry.space_group_name_H-M   'P 1'
#
loop_
_entity.id
_entity.type
_entity.pdbx_description
1 polymer ?
#
loop_
_entity_poly.entity_id
_entity_poly.type
_entity_poly.pdbx_seq_one_letter_code
_entity_poly.pdbx_strand_id
1 'polypeptide(L)'
;YTDVVKKAELTDYTSVKGCMVIKPAGYAIWENIQKELDARFKASGVENVYLPMLIPESLLQKEKDHVEGFAPEVAWVTHGGLEPLQERMCIRPTSETLFCDFYAKEIQSYRDLPKVYNQWCSVMRWEKTTRPFLRSREFLWQEGHTAHATAEEAEARTQQMLNLYADFCEEVLAMPCLLYT
;
A
#
# COMPACT_ATOMS: atom_id res chain seq x y z
N TYR A 1 -6.08 14.43 -20.35
CA TYR A 1 -6.24 13.91 -19.01
C TYR A 1 -5.74 14.91 -17.94
N THR A 2 -4.45 15.30 -17.95
CA THR A 2 -3.85 16.20 -16.94
C THR A 2 -4.62 17.51 -16.81
N ASP A 3 -4.98 18.14 -17.93
CA ASP A 3 -5.74 19.39 -17.93
C ASP A 3 -7.15 19.23 -17.32
N VAL A 4 -7.78 18.09 -17.55
CA VAL A 4 -9.11 17.80 -16.98
C VAL A 4 -9.05 17.73 -15.47
N VAL A 5 -8.14 16.91 -14.91
CA VAL A 5 -8.05 16.73 -13.44
C VAL A 5 -7.61 18.01 -12.72
N LYS A 6 -6.78 18.84 -13.36
CA LYS A 6 -6.38 20.15 -12.82
C LYS A 6 -7.52 21.17 -12.89
N LYS A 7 -8.22 21.30 -14.02
CA LYS A 7 -9.36 22.20 -14.20
C LYS A 7 -10.54 21.82 -13.31
N ALA A 8 -10.73 20.51 -13.05
CA ALA A 8 -11.71 20.01 -12.09
C ALA A 8 -11.28 20.19 -10.63
N GLU A 9 -10.11 20.78 -10.39
CA GLU A 9 -9.55 21.02 -9.04
C GLU A 9 -9.40 19.76 -8.19
N LEU A 10 -9.10 18.62 -8.81
CA LEU A 10 -8.90 17.36 -8.10
C LEU A 10 -7.47 17.23 -7.57
N THR A 11 -6.49 17.72 -8.34
CA THR A 11 -5.07 17.65 -7.99
C THR A 11 -4.28 18.77 -8.67
N ASP A 12 -3.10 19.07 -8.14
CA ASP A 12 -2.14 19.95 -8.79
C ASP A 12 -0.69 19.59 -8.39
N TYR A 13 0.27 20.20 -9.09
CA TYR A 13 1.67 20.06 -8.79
C TYR A 13 2.05 20.75 -7.49
N THR A 14 3.15 20.30 -6.87
CA THR A 14 3.76 20.93 -5.70
C THR A 14 5.20 21.32 -5.98
N SER A 15 5.83 22.04 -5.04
CA SER A 15 7.28 22.30 -5.06
C SER A 15 8.11 21.03 -4.90
N VAL A 16 7.53 19.94 -4.40
CA VAL A 16 8.18 18.63 -4.29
C VAL A 16 8.00 17.89 -5.62
N LYS A 17 9.05 17.88 -6.42
CA LYS A 17 9.01 17.29 -7.77
C LYS A 17 8.55 15.83 -7.74
N GLY A 18 7.50 15.55 -8.50
CA GLY A 18 6.92 14.20 -8.61
C GLY A 18 5.89 13.86 -7.54
N CYS A 19 5.67 14.75 -6.56
CA CYS A 19 4.60 14.64 -5.58
C CYS A 19 3.51 15.67 -5.88
N MET A 20 2.27 15.24 -5.77
CA MET A 20 1.09 16.05 -6.10
C MET A 20 0.33 16.43 -4.83
N VAL A 21 -0.32 17.59 -4.84
CA VAL A 21 -1.37 17.86 -3.86
C VAL A 21 -2.67 17.26 -4.37
N ILE A 22 -3.35 16.52 -3.52
CA ILE A 22 -4.74 16.09 -3.76
C ILE A 22 -5.63 17.14 -3.11
N LYS A 23 -6.38 17.87 -3.95
CA LYS A 23 -7.23 18.98 -3.50
C LYS A 23 -8.52 18.44 -2.85
N PRO A 24 -9.30 19.26 -2.14
CA PRO A 24 -10.45 18.78 -1.37
C PRO A 24 -11.42 17.90 -2.15
N ALA A 25 -11.76 18.26 -3.39
CA ALA A 25 -12.67 17.46 -4.21
C ALA A 25 -12.07 16.09 -4.58
N GLY A 26 -10.77 16.04 -4.90
CA GLY A 26 -10.07 14.79 -5.16
C GLY A 26 -9.91 13.95 -3.88
N TYR A 27 -9.64 14.59 -2.76
CA TYR A 27 -9.49 13.89 -1.48
C TYR A 27 -10.82 13.32 -0.97
N ALA A 28 -11.94 14.03 -1.20
CA ALA A 28 -13.27 13.53 -0.87
C ALA A 28 -13.61 12.22 -1.63
N ILE A 29 -13.16 12.08 -2.88
CA ILE A 29 -13.27 10.80 -3.60
C ILE A 29 -12.50 9.70 -2.86
N TRP A 30 -11.27 9.98 -2.43
CA TRP A 30 -10.46 9.04 -1.66
C TRP A 30 -11.12 8.65 -0.34
N GLU A 31 -11.64 9.61 0.42
CA GLU A 31 -12.33 9.35 1.69
C GLU A 31 -13.54 8.43 1.50
N ASN A 32 -14.31 8.64 0.44
CA ASN A 32 -15.45 7.77 0.11
C ASN A 32 -14.99 6.36 -0.30
N ILE A 33 -13.94 6.24 -1.12
CA ILE A 33 -13.36 4.95 -1.48
C ILE A 33 -12.90 4.21 -0.22
N GLN A 34 -12.15 4.90 0.64
CA GLN A 34 -11.65 4.33 1.88
C GLN A 34 -12.79 3.84 2.78
N LYS A 35 -13.79 4.68 2.98
CA LYS A 35 -14.96 4.35 3.83
C LYS A 35 -15.70 3.10 3.35
N GLU A 36 -16.05 3.06 2.07
CA GLU A 36 -16.83 1.97 1.50
C GLU A 36 -16.02 0.66 1.42
N LEU A 37 -14.77 0.75 1.01
CA LEU A 37 -13.91 -0.41 0.89
C LEU A 37 -13.50 -0.97 2.25
N ASP A 38 -13.19 -0.11 3.22
CA ASP A 38 -12.85 -0.51 4.60
C ASP A 38 -14.02 -1.25 5.29
N ALA A 39 -15.26 -0.81 5.06
CA ALA A 39 -16.44 -1.49 5.56
C ALA A 39 -16.55 -2.92 5.01
N ARG A 40 -16.27 -3.12 3.71
CA ARG A 40 -16.25 -4.44 3.06
C ARG A 40 -15.11 -5.33 3.59
N PHE A 41 -13.93 -4.77 3.81
CA PHE A 41 -12.81 -5.48 4.43
C PHE A 41 -13.16 -5.98 5.82
N LYS A 42 -13.68 -5.11 6.68
CA LYS A 42 -14.09 -5.46 8.05
C LYS A 42 -15.18 -6.52 8.07
N ALA A 43 -16.15 -6.44 7.16
CA ALA A 43 -17.19 -7.46 7.02
C ALA A 43 -16.63 -8.84 6.64
N SER A 44 -15.46 -8.89 5.99
CA SER A 44 -14.74 -10.12 5.64
C SER A 44 -13.78 -10.61 6.73
N GLY A 45 -13.73 -9.92 7.89
CA GLY A 45 -12.88 -10.28 9.02
C GLY A 45 -11.48 -9.64 9.00
N VAL A 46 -11.27 -8.64 8.14
CA VAL A 46 -10.00 -7.89 8.10
C VAL A 46 -9.92 -6.91 9.26
N GLU A 47 -8.76 -6.82 9.89
CA GLU A 47 -8.44 -5.84 10.93
C GLU A 47 -7.40 -4.84 10.42
N ASN A 48 -7.60 -3.55 10.74
CA ASN A 48 -6.67 -2.51 10.39
C ASN A 48 -5.54 -2.41 11.42
N VAL A 49 -4.32 -2.26 10.92
CA VAL A 49 -3.11 -2.01 11.70
C VAL A 49 -2.35 -0.81 11.15
N TYR A 50 -1.33 -0.39 11.85
CA TYR A 50 -0.40 0.63 11.34
C TYR A 50 1.04 0.22 11.64
N LEU A 51 1.87 0.15 10.62
CA LEU A 51 3.29 -0.16 10.67
C LEU A 51 4.12 1.11 10.42
N PRO A 52 5.35 1.17 10.94
CA PRO A 52 6.23 2.33 10.74
C PRO A 52 6.47 2.68 9.27
N MET A 53 6.67 3.97 9.00
CA MET A 53 7.00 4.46 7.67
C MET A 53 8.41 4.09 7.23
N LEU A 54 9.35 3.94 8.18
CA LEU A 54 10.75 3.72 7.90
C LEU A 54 11.11 2.24 7.99
N ILE A 55 11.87 1.77 7.01
CA ILE A 55 12.36 0.39 6.92
C ILE A 55 13.89 0.43 6.96
N PRO A 56 14.55 -0.28 7.91
CA PRO A 56 16.00 -0.41 7.93
C PRO A 56 16.54 -1.09 6.66
N GLU A 57 17.69 -0.65 6.17
CA GLU A 57 18.31 -1.23 4.97
C GLU A 57 18.57 -2.73 5.13
N SER A 58 19.00 -3.16 6.31
CA SER A 58 19.25 -4.58 6.61
C SER A 58 18.00 -5.44 6.44
N LEU A 59 16.83 -4.90 6.72
CA LEU A 59 15.57 -5.62 6.54
C LEU A 59 15.21 -5.75 5.06
N LEU A 60 15.43 -4.71 4.24
CA LEU A 60 15.23 -4.76 2.80
C LEU A 60 16.19 -5.72 2.09
N GLN A 61 17.42 -5.85 2.58
CA GLN A 61 18.40 -6.74 1.97
C GLN A 61 18.01 -8.23 2.14
N LYS A 62 17.35 -8.58 3.23
CA LYS A 62 16.82 -9.94 3.41
C LYS A 62 15.79 -10.33 2.34
N GLU A 63 15.03 -9.38 1.83
CA GLU A 63 14.07 -9.64 0.73
C GLU A 63 14.74 -9.75 -0.64
N LYS A 64 15.81 -8.99 -0.87
CA LYS A 64 16.53 -9.04 -2.15
C LYS A 64 17.02 -10.45 -2.51
N ASP A 65 17.33 -11.23 -1.49
CA ASP A 65 17.77 -12.61 -1.65
C ASP A 65 16.60 -13.57 -2.00
N HIS A 66 15.35 -13.11 -1.86
CA HIS A 66 14.15 -13.91 -2.10
C HIS A 66 13.33 -13.45 -3.31
N VAL A 67 13.52 -12.22 -3.80
CA VAL A 67 12.75 -11.67 -4.92
C VAL A 67 13.70 -11.17 -6.01
N GLU A 68 13.99 -12.01 -6.99
CA GLU A 68 14.65 -11.57 -8.21
C GLU A 68 13.80 -10.49 -8.92
N GLY A 69 14.34 -9.30 -9.05
CA GLY A 69 13.77 -8.25 -9.91
C GLY A 69 13.04 -7.11 -9.22
N PHE A 70 12.79 -7.14 -7.93
CA PHE A 70 12.19 -6.02 -7.21
C PHE A 70 13.22 -5.26 -6.37
N ALA A 71 13.95 -4.34 -7.01
CA ALA A 71 14.64 -3.27 -6.29
C ALA A 71 13.86 -1.98 -6.54
N PRO A 72 12.83 -1.66 -5.73
CA PRO A 72 12.12 -0.41 -5.90
C PRO A 72 13.10 0.75 -5.74
N GLU A 73 13.03 1.74 -6.62
CA GLU A 73 13.71 2.99 -6.40
C GLU A 73 13.12 3.62 -5.13
N VAL A 74 13.88 3.58 -4.02
CA VAL A 74 13.42 4.05 -2.71
C VAL A 74 14.02 5.40 -2.36
N ALA A 75 13.32 6.16 -1.52
CA ALA A 75 13.87 7.36 -0.89
C ALA A 75 14.61 6.98 0.39
N TRP A 76 15.87 7.36 0.48
CA TRP A 76 16.73 7.05 1.61
C TRP A 76 16.73 8.17 2.66
N VAL A 77 16.60 7.78 3.93
CA VAL A 77 16.80 8.64 5.11
C VAL A 77 18.16 8.28 5.72
N THR A 78 19.07 9.24 5.73
CA THR A 78 20.46 9.06 6.15
C THR A 78 20.80 9.79 7.45
N HIS A 79 19.94 10.70 7.90
CA HIS A 79 20.14 11.49 9.11
C HIS A 79 18.89 11.49 9.99
N GLY A 80 19.10 11.49 11.31
CA GLY A 80 18.10 11.78 12.33
C GLY A 80 18.40 13.14 12.92
N GLY A 81 17.61 14.16 12.60
CA GLY A 81 18.00 15.53 12.88
C GLY A 81 19.26 15.92 12.09
N LEU A 82 20.33 16.33 12.78
CA LEU A 82 21.61 16.68 12.16
C LEU A 82 22.64 15.54 12.20
N GLU A 83 22.34 14.45 12.90
CA GLU A 83 23.25 13.34 13.09
C GLU A 83 23.08 12.27 12.01
N PRO A 84 24.16 11.75 11.43
CA PRO A 84 24.08 10.61 10.53
C PRO A 84 23.53 9.38 11.28
N LEU A 85 22.65 8.64 10.62
CA LEU A 85 22.19 7.35 11.16
C LEU A 85 23.32 6.30 11.05
N GLN A 86 23.40 5.41 12.02
CA GLN A 86 24.33 4.27 11.98
C GLN A 86 23.97 3.32 10.84
N GLU A 87 22.67 3.16 10.57
CA GLU A 87 22.12 2.43 9.46
C GLU A 87 21.11 3.33 8.75
N ARG A 88 21.21 3.47 7.43
CA ARG A 88 20.21 4.21 6.67
C ARG A 88 18.89 3.46 6.61
N MET A 89 17.82 4.19 6.53
CA MET A 89 16.47 3.65 6.38
C MET A 89 15.87 4.14 5.07
N CYS A 90 14.91 3.41 4.53
CA CYS A 90 14.12 3.94 3.43
C CYS A 90 12.70 4.30 3.88
N ILE A 91 12.09 5.24 3.16
CA ILE A 91 10.64 5.44 3.25
C ILE A 91 9.98 4.26 2.54
N ARG A 92 9.01 3.61 3.17
CA ARG A 92 8.37 2.40 2.68
C ARG A 92 7.84 2.52 1.25
N PRO A 93 8.27 1.67 0.31
CA PRO A 93 7.64 1.52 -1.00
C PRO A 93 6.46 0.52 -0.97
N THR A 94 6.42 -0.30 0.03
CA THR A 94 5.41 -1.22 0.54
C THR A 94 5.81 -1.59 1.95
N SER A 95 4.89 -2.11 2.76
CA SER A 95 5.19 -2.56 4.13
C SER A 95 5.34 -4.08 4.24
N GLU A 96 5.41 -4.81 3.14
CA GLU A 96 5.47 -6.30 3.12
C GLU A 96 6.58 -6.83 4.03
N THR A 97 7.80 -6.29 3.92
CA THR A 97 8.95 -6.68 4.76
C THR A 97 8.67 -6.50 6.24
N LEU A 98 8.04 -5.37 6.62
CA LEU A 98 7.68 -5.11 8.01
C LEU A 98 6.58 -6.04 8.49
N PHE A 99 5.59 -6.36 7.64
CA PHE A 99 4.56 -7.35 7.97
C PHE A 99 5.17 -8.72 8.20
N CYS A 100 6.09 -9.15 7.34
CA CYS A 100 6.77 -10.44 7.49
C CYS A 100 7.60 -10.50 8.78
N ASP A 101 8.37 -9.45 9.10
CA ASP A 101 9.15 -9.38 10.36
C ASP A 101 8.22 -9.38 11.58
N PHE A 102 7.11 -8.68 11.51
CA PHE A 102 6.10 -8.65 12.58
C PHE A 102 5.41 -10.00 12.74
N TYR A 103 4.95 -10.62 11.66
CA TYR A 103 4.30 -11.94 11.71
C TYR A 103 5.24 -13.04 12.20
N ALA A 104 6.52 -13.00 11.87
CA ALA A 104 7.51 -13.94 12.37
C ALA A 104 7.62 -13.92 13.90
N LYS A 105 7.27 -12.81 14.55
CA LYS A 105 7.24 -12.67 16.01
C LYS A 105 5.87 -13.02 16.61
N GLU A 106 4.79 -12.64 15.93
CA GLU A 106 3.42 -12.80 16.40
C GLU A 106 2.90 -14.25 16.25
N ILE A 107 3.29 -14.94 15.17
CA ILE A 107 2.81 -16.29 14.89
C ILE A 107 3.71 -17.30 15.59
N GLN A 108 3.25 -17.80 16.74
CA GLN A 108 3.96 -18.79 17.53
C GLN A 108 3.39 -20.22 17.36
N SER A 109 2.15 -20.29 16.88
CA SER A 109 1.47 -21.58 16.64
C SER A 109 0.38 -21.42 15.57
N TYR A 110 -0.14 -22.56 15.08
CA TYR A 110 -1.27 -22.56 14.13
C TYR A 110 -2.53 -21.88 14.68
N ARG A 111 -2.64 -21.73 16.00
CA ARG A 111 -3.79 -21.06 16.66
C ARG A 111 -3.78 -19.55 16.47
N ASP A 112 -2.64 -19.00 16.09
CA ASP A 112 -2.47 -17.56 15.81
C ASP A 112 -2.89 -17.21 14.37
N LEU A 113 -3.25 -18.21 13.57
CA LEU A 113 -3.67 -18.11 12.18
C LEU A 113 -5.20 -18.25 12.03
N PRO A 114 -5.80 -17.65 11.01
CA PRO A 114 -5.15 -16.76 10.05
C PRO A 114 -4.87 -15.37 10.63
N LYS A 115 -3.81 -14.70 10.15
CA LYS A 115 -3.62 -13.25 10.31
C LYS A 115 -4.14 -12.56 9.07
N VAL A 116 -5.02 -11.58 9.24
CA VAL A 116 -5.71 -10.91 8.14
C VAL A 116 -5.70 -9.40 8.41
N TYR A 117 -4.56 -8.77 8.17
CA TYR A 117 -4.37 -7.36 8.46
C TYR A 117 -4.30 -6.51 7.21
N ASN A 118 -4.82 -5.30 7.33
CA ASN A 118 -4.79 -4.26 6.33
C ASN A 118 -4.21 -2.98 6.92
N GLN A 119 -3.54 -2.20 6.10
CA GLN A 119 -3.03 -0.88 6.46
C GLN A 119 -3.44 0.15 5.41
N TRP A 120 -4.08 1.23 5.85
CA TRP A 120 -4.28 2.44 5.06
C TRP A 120 -3.11 3.39 5.30
N CYS A 121 -2.39 3.75 4.27
CA CYS A 121 -1.20 4.58 4.43
C CYS A 121 -0.77 5.27 3.12
N SER A 122 0.25 6.11 3.22
CA SER A 122 1.03 6.53 2.06
C SER A 122 2.27 5.67 1.90
N VAL A 123 2.72 5.52 0.66
CA VAL A 123 3.99 4.91 0.29
C VAL A 123 4.74 5.80 -0.67
N MET A 124 6.05 5.58 -0.79
CA MET A 124 6.90 6.35 -1.69
C MET A 124 7.70 5.44 -2.61
N ARG A 125 7.55 5.67 -3.91
CA ARG A 125 8.34 5.01 -4.96
C ARG A 125 9.00 6.08 -5.82
N TRP A 126 10.34 6.06 -5.92
CA TRP A 126 11.10 7.13 -6.59
C TRP A 126 11.00 7.04 -8.11
N GLU A 127 9.79 7.24 -8.62
CA GLU A 127 9.45 7.15 -10.04
C GLU A 127 10.18 8.22 -10.88
N LYS A 128 10.71 7.83 -12.02
CA LYS A 128 11.36 8.75 -12.97
C LYS A 128 10.36 9.63 -13.70
N THR A 129 9.23 9.05 -14.10
CA THR A 129 8.15 9.75 -14.82
C THR A 129 6.89 9.74 -13.96
N THR A 130 6.32 10.92 -13.74
CA THR A 130 5.13 11.10 -12.91
C THR A 130 4.00 11.76 -13.70
N ARG A 131 2.76 11.45 -13.34
CA ARG A 131 1.54 12.02 -13.90
C ARG A 131 0.47 12.09 -12.83
N PRO A 132 -0.27 13.23 -12.69
CA PRO A 132 -1.29 13.40 -11.66
C PRO A 132 -2.25 12.20 -11.58
N PHE A 133 -2.49 11.69 -10.38
CA PHE A 133 -3.23 10.48 -9.99
C PHE A 133 -2.70 9.16 -10.54
N LEU A 134 -2.20 9.11 -11.75
CA LEU A 134 -1.80 7.86 -12.39
C LEU A 134 -0.45 7.33 -11.91
N ARG A 135 0.48 8.24 -11.61
CA ARG A 135 1.81 7.89 -11.14
C ARG A 135 2.45 9.05 -10.41
N SER A 136 2.52 8.97 -9.10
CA SER A 136 3.16 9.95 -8.21
C SER A 136 4.23 9.25 -7.38
N ARG A 137 5.25 9.99 -6.94
CA ARG A 137 6.28 9.44 -6.05
C ARG A 137 5.74 9.07 -4.70
N GLU A 138 4.82 9.87 -4.16
CA GLU A 138 4.05 9.54 -2.98
C GLU A 138 2.59 9.36 -3.39
N PHE A 139 1.94 8.32 -2.89
CA PHE A 139 0.53 8.07 -3.13
C PHE A 139 -0.12 7.35 -1.95
N LEU A 140 -1.42 7.54 -1.83
CA LEU A 140 -2.27 6.88 -0.86
C LEU A 140 -2.71 5.53 -1.41
N TRP A 141 -2.74 4.53 -0.55
CA TRP A 141 -3.23 3.21 -0.88
C TRP A 141 -3.72 2.46 0.36
N GLN A 142 -4.14 1.25 0.16
CA GLN A 142 -4.22 0.23 1.18
C GLN A 142 -3.36 -0.97 0.78
N GLU A 143 -2.85 -1.68 1.75
CA GLU A 143 -2.13 -2.92 1.57
C GLU A 143 -2.61 -3.94 2.61
N GLY A 144 -3.10 -5.08 2.13
CA GLY A 144 -3.47 -6.20 2.97
C GLY A 144 -2.42 -7.29 2.88
N HIS A 145 -1.93 -7.73 4.02
CA HIS A 145 -0.99 -8.84 4.10
C HIS A 145 -1.57 -9.90 5.02
N THR A 146 -1.64 -11.13 4.54
CA THR A 146 -2.30 -12.21 5.26
C THR A 146 -1.39 -13.43 5.40
N ALA A 147 -1.56 -14.17 6.49
CA ALA A 147 -0.87 -15.43 6.71
C ALA A 147 -1.90 -16.50 7.07
N HIS A 148 -1.79 -17.68 6.48
CA HIS A 148 -2.72 -18.79 6.60
C HIS A 148 -1.99 -20.09 6.95
N ALA A 149 -2.73 -21.06 7.47
CA ALA A 149 -2.14 -22.36 7.83
C ALA A 149 -1.89 -23.23 6.60
N THR A 150 -2.70 -23.08 5.54
CA THR A 150 -2.57 -23.90 4.31
C THR A 150 -2.62 -23.01 3.05
N ALA A 151 -2.14 -23.58 1.95
CA ALA A 151 -2.19 -22.93 0.65
C ALA A 151 -3.64 -22.70 0.16
N GLU A 152 -4.52 -23.67 0.44
CA GLU A 152 -5.93 -23.60 0.08
C GLU A 152 -6.66 -22.45 0.79
N GLU A 153 -6.36 -22.22 2.06
CA GLU A 153 -6.88 -21.07 2.81
C GLU A 153 -6.39 -19.74 2.24
N ALA A 154 -5.10 -19.66 1.88
CA ALA A 154 -4.51 -18.49 1.26
C ALA A 154 -5.13 -18.19 -0.11
N GLU A 155 -5.30 -19.22 -0.95
CA GLU A 155 -5.95 -19.10 -2.25
C GLU A 155 -7.41 -18.65 -2.12
N ALA A 156 -8.17 -19.25 -1.21
CA ALA A 156 -9.56 -18.85 -0.96
C ALA A 156 -9.67 -17.38 -0.54
N ARG A 157 -8.74 -16.90 0.30
CA ARG A 157 -8.67 -15.49 0.69
C ARG A 157 -8.31 -14.59 -0.49
N THR A 158 -7.39 -14.99 -1.33
CA THR A 158 -7.00 -14.25 -2.53
C THR A 158 -8.18 -14.07 -3.47
N GLN A 159 -8.92 -15.14 -3.75
CA GLN A 159 -10.12 -15.10 -4.60
C GLN A 159 -11.23 -14.24 -3.97
N GLN A 160 -11.42 -14.33 -2.66
CA GLN A 160 -12.38 -13.48 -1.95
C GLN A 160 -12.05 -11.99 -2.10
N MET A 161 -10.78 -11.61 -1.96
CA MET A 161 -10.38 -10.21 -2.10
C MET A 161 -10.47 -9.74 -3.54
N LEU A 162 -10.12 -10.56 -4.51
CA LEU A 162 -10.28 -10.24 -5.93
C LEU A 162 -11.74 -9.93 -6.27
N ASN A 163 -12.66 -10.79 -5.85
CA ASN A 163 -14.09 -10.58 -6.05
C ASN A 163 -14.60 -9.33 -5.32
N LEU A 164 -14.15 -9.09 -4.08
CA LEU A 164 -14.51 -7.91 -3.32
C LEU A 164 -14.11 -6.61 -4.04
N TYR A 165 -12.92 -6.57 -4.64
CA TYR A 165 -12.49 -5.43 -5.46
C TYR A 165 -13.34 -5.28 -6.73
N ALA A 166 -13.67 -6.38 -7.40
CA ALA A 166 -14.51 -6.34 -8.61
C ALA A 166 -15.91 -5.80 -8.28
N ASP A 167 -16.55 -6.34 -7.26
CA ASP A 167 -17.86 -5.88 -6.78
C ASP A 167 -17.83 -4.39 -6.39
N PHE A 168 -16.78 -3.97 -5.68
CA PHE A 168 -16.59 -2.57 -5.33
C PHE A 168 -16.44 -1.67 -6.57
N CYS A 169 -15.63 -2.09 -7.55
CA CYS A 169 -15.46 -1.35 -8.80
C CYS A 169 -16.79 -1.20 -9.56
N GLU A 170 -17.56 -2.27 -9.67
CA GLU A 170 -18.83 -2.25 -10.42
C GLU A 170 -19.94 -1.51 -9.67
N GLU A 171 -20.14 -1.81 -8.39
CA GLU A 171 -21.26 -1.30 -7.61
C GLU A 171 -21.07 0.16 -7.15
N VAL A 172 -19.84 0.53 -6.79
CA VAL A 172 -19.53 1.84 -6.20
C VAL A 172 -18.91 2.80 -7.21
N LEU A 173 -17.94 2.33 -8.00
CA LEU A 173 -17.22 3.17 -8.94
C LEU A 173 -17.84 3.17 -10.35
N ALA A 174 -18.85 2.32 -10.61
CA ALA A 174 -19.45 2.11 -11.93
C ALA A 174 -18.40 1.78 -13.03
N MET A 175 -17.36 1.04 -12.63
CA MET A 175 -16.27 0.58 -13.50
C MET A 175 -16.45 -0.91 -13.80
N PRO A 176 -16.81 -1.29 -15.04
CA PRO A 176 -16.94 -2.70 -15.39
C PRO A 176 -15.59 -3.40 -15.27
N CYS A 177 -15.60 -4.58 -14.65
CA CYS A 177 -14.40 -5.37 -14.42
C CYS A 177 -14.43 -6.67 -15.23
N LEU A 178 -13.25 -7.04 -15.75
CA LEU A 178 -13.02 -8.39 -16.28
C LEU A 178 -12.03 -9.07 -15.35
N LEU A 179 -12.44 -10.21 -14.78
CA LEU A 179 -11.59 -11.06 -13.97
C LEU A 179 -11.07 -12.22 -14.82
N TYR A 180 -9.77 -12.42 -14.83
CA TYR A 180 -9.12 -13.57 -15.46
C TYR A 180 -7.87 -13.95 -14.65
N THR A 181 -7.56 -15.22 -14.63
CA THR A 181 -6.41 -15.82 -13.94
C THR A 181 -5.44 -16.39 -14.95
#